data_8f614ca0b18bdcafbe4eb89248cc777a
#
_entry.id   8f614ca0b18bdcafbe4eb89248cc777a
#
_cell.length_a   1.000
_cell.length_b   1.000
_cell.length_c   1.000
_cell.angle_alpha   90.00
_cell.angle_beta   90.00
_cell.angle_gamma   90.00
#
_symmetry.space_group_name_H-M   'P 1'
#
loop_
_entity.id
_entity.type
_entity.pdbx_description
1 polymer ?
#
loop_
_entity_poly.entity_id
_entity_poly.type
_entity_poly.pdbx_seq_one_letter_code
_entity_poly.pdbx_strand_id
1 'polypeptide(L)'
;MESKTMKAIGVAKYGAVDNFESRDVPRPESPTGMDILIQVKACSVNPIDTKVRKGSYDDAPDYYKFVPKGFHIIGFDGAGTVLEVGPECTNLKPGDDIFFVSSTTRQGSAAEYVLVDERLCAEKPKSLDFVEAASMGLTFGTAYQSLVDRLEIKQNEKVGILIINGGGGVGSAAIQIARKVLQLPVVIATASRPETMESCRKMGATHVVNHRVDLQSQIEALNLGVPVRYVYVVARTEQYIHALGKICAPFAKVCSIVQAKFDLYGTDFMSKSMTFSWDWLGSSAYHRTNLENYQRIFASLAHYIDEGKLVPNLNKRLKLNLAGLKEAHQLIESATTVGKVALGIDEPGEGAPFT
;
A
#
# COMPACT_ATOMS: atom_id res chain seq x y z
N MET A 1 14.81 -26.10 -22.86
CA MET A 1 14.77 -24.72 -23.36
C MET A 1 13.66 -24.03 -22.56
N GLU A 2 13.96 -22.96 -21.86
CA GLU A 2 12.93 -22.15 -21.19
C GLU A 2 12.00 -21.53 -22.23
N SER A 3 10.72 -21.39 -21.88
CA SER A 3 9.73 -20.77 -22.78
C SER A 3 10.14 -19.32 -23.02
N LYS A 4 10.04 -18.90 -24.29
CA LYS A 4 10.24 -17.48 -24.69
C LYS A 4 9.07 -16.58 -24.32
N THR A 5 7.93 -17.17 -23.92
CA THR A 5 6.71 -16.48 -23.53
C THR A 5 6.31 -16.86 -22.12
N MET A 6 5.54 -16.00 -21.49
CA MET A 6 4.88 -16.19 -20.20
C MET A 6 3.41 -15.80 -20.26
N LYS A 7 2.61 -16.33 -19.36
CA LYS A 7 1.23 -15.86 -19.18
C LYS A 7 1.19 -14.61 -18.31
N ALA A 8 0.34 -13.67 -18.71
CA ALA A 8 0.11 -12.43 -17.98
C ALA A 8 -1.35 -11.98 -18.09
N ILE A 9 -1.85 -11.30 -17.07
CA ILE A 9 -3.16 -10.68 -17.06
C ILE A 9 -2.98 -9.17 -17.07
N GLY A 10 -3.62 -8.51 -18.02
CA GLY A 10 -3.50 -7.07 -18.20
C GLY A 10 -4.64 -6.50 -18.99
N VAL A 11 -4.50 -5.26 -19.41
CA VAL A 11 -5.47 -4.55 -20.24
C VAL A 11 -4.83 -4.00 -21.52
N ALA A 12 -5.46 -4.23 -22.67
CA ALA A 12 -5.09 -3.55 -23.92
C ALA A 12 -5.74 -2.17 -24.02
N LYS A 13 -6.84 -1.98 -23.30
CA LYS A 13 -7.58 -0.72 -23.21
C LYS A 13 -7.98 -0.47 -21.77
N TYR A 14 -7.64 0.71 -21.27
CA TYR A 14 -8.09 1.14 -19.95
C TYR A 14 -9.61 1.28 -19.89
N GLY A 15 -10.21 1.13 -18.70
CA GLY A 15 -11.66 1.26 -18.53
C GLY A 15 -12.27 0.28 -17.55
N ALA A 16 -13.29 -0.48 -17.98
CA ALA A 16 -14.03 -1.41 -17.14
C ALA A 16 -13.20 -2.64 -16.73
N VAL A 17 -13.60 -3.31 -15.64
CA VAL A 17 -12.96 -4.55 -15.16
C VAL A 17 -12.98 -5.67 -16.21
N ASP A 18 -13.98 -5.67 -17.09
CA ASP A 18 -14.10 -6.65 -18.16
C ASP A 18 -13.04 -6.52 -19.27
N ASN A 19 -12.32 -5.38 -19.30
CA ASN A 19 -11.18 -5.19 -20.21
C ASN A 19 -9.93 -6.01 -19.81
N PHE A 20 -9.92 -6.62 -18.64
CA PHE A 20 -8.87 -7.58 -18.32
C PHE A 20 -8.93 -8.81 -19.22
N GLU A 21 -7.80 -9.19 -19.72
CA GLU A 21 -7.58 -10.38 -20.52
C GLU A 21 -6.27 -11.08 -20.13
N SER A 22 -6.24 -12.40 -20.30
CA SER A 22 -5.02 -13.20 -20.18
C SER A 22 -4.38 -13.33 -21.56
N ARG A 23 -3.07 -13.14 -21.62
CA ARG A 23 -2.28 -13.28 -22.86
C ARG A 23 -0.97 -14.02 -22.64
N ASP A 24 -0.50 -14.67 -23.68
CA ASP A 24 0.92 -15.05 -23.80
C ASP A 24 1.69 -13.81 -24.28
N VAL A 25 2.65 -13.37 -23.48
CA VAL A 25 3.49 -12.20 -23.77
C VAL A 25 4.97 -12.64 -23.70
N PRO A 26 5.90 -11.88 -24.30
CA PRO A 26 7.33 -12.18 -24.14
C PRO A 26 7.72 -12.23 -22.65
N ARG A 27 8.47 -13.28 -22.28
CA ARG A 27 9.11 -13.34 -20.95
C ARG A 27 10.10 -12.17 -20.84
N PRO A 28 10.24 -11.54 -19.67
CA PRO A 28 11.27 -10.53 -19.47
C PRO A 28 12.66 -11.06 -19.84
N GLU A 29 13.49 -10.19 -20.38
CA GLU A 29 14.91 -10.49 -20.63
C GLU A 29 15.67 -10.69 -19.31
N SER A 30 16.88 -11.24 -19.38
CA SER A 30 17.75 -11.37 -18.20
C SER A 30 17.99 -10.02 -17.52
N PRO A 31 18.00 -9.99 -16.19
CA PRO A 31 18.10 -8.74 -15.43
C PRO A 31 19.44 -8.04 -15.65
N THR A 32 19.42 -6.72 -15.65
CA THR A 32 20.61 -5.85 -15.78
C THR A 32 20.69 -4.88 -14.60
N GLY A 33 21.87 -4.37 -14.30
CA GLY A 33 22.07 -3.41 -13.20
C GLY A 33 21.59 -4.00 -11.87
N MET A 34 20.69 -3.28 -11.20
CA MET A 34 20.06 -3.67 -9.93
C MET A 34 18.76 -4.46 -10.09
N ASP A 35 18.39 -4.88 -11.29
CA ASP A 35 17.15 -5.62 -11.52
C ASP A 35 17.27 -7.08 -11.06
N ILE A 36 16.16 -7.64 -10.61
CA ILE A 36 15.99 -9.06 -10.33
C ILE A 36 14.79 -9.61 -11.10
N LEU A 37 14.90 -10.85 -11.59
CA LEU A 37 13.80 -11.57 -12.21
C LEU A 37 13.13 -12.45 -11.15
N ILE A 38 11.83 -12.24 -10.96
CA ILE A 38 11.04 -12.91 -9.94
C ILE A 38 10.03 -13.84 -10.61
N GLN A 39 9.91 -15.08 -10.13
CA GLN A 39 8.75 -15.93 -10.36
C GLN A 39 7.66 -15.55 -9.36
N VAL A 40 6.58 -14.96 -9.85
CA VAL A 40 5.46 -14.51 -9.00
C VAL A 40 4.70 -15.71 -8.43
N LYS A 41 4.48 -15.69 -7.13
CA LYS A 41 3.66 -16.68 -6.39
C LYS A 41 2.35 -16.08 -5.91
N ALA A 42 2.35 -14.79 -5.62
CA ALA A 42 1.17 -14.06 -5.17
C ALA A 42 1.28 -12.57 -5.50
N CYS A 43 0.14 -11.91 -5.62
CA CYS A 43 0.03 -10.46 -5.69
C CYS A 43 -1.15 -9.97 -4.84
N SER A 44 -1.27 -8.65 -4.63
CA SER A 44 -2.45 -8.10 -3.98
C SER A 44 -3.06 -6.96 -4.80
N VAL A 45 -4.33 -6.65 -4.54
CA VAL A 45 -5.00 -5.54 -5.23
C VAL A 45 -5.16 -4.36 -4.27
N ASN A 46 -4.80 -3.20 -4.76
CA ASN A 46 -4.83 -1.92 -4.07
C ASN A 46 -5.73 -0.92 -4.80
N PRO A 47 -6.23 0.14 -4.16
CA PRO A 47 -7.00 1.18 -4.85
C PRO A 47 -6.29 1.79 -6.07
N ILE A 48 -4.95 1.87 -6.04
CA ILE A 48 -4.16 2.36 -7.18
C ILE A 48 -4.29 1.45 -8.40
N ASP A 49 -4.27 0.13 -8.22
CA ASP A 49 -4.44 -0.85 -9.31
C ASP A 49 -5.75 -0.60 -10.07
N THR A 50 -6.84 -0.38 -9.32
CA THR A 50 -8.16 -0.13 -9.94
C THR A 50 -8.21 1.19 -10.68
N LYS A 51 -7.58 2.24 -10.16
CA LYS A 51 -7.53 3.57 -10.78
C LYS A 51 -6.65 3.58 -12.03
N VAL A 52 -5.49 2.92 -12.00
CA VAL A 52 -4.61 2.75 -13.16
C VAL A 52 -5.34 1.95 -14.24
N ARG A 53 -5.95 0.82 -13.89
CA ARG A 53 -6.75 0.05 -14.85
C ARG A 53 -7.87 0.88 -15.51
N LYS A 54 -8.51 1.78 -14.74
CA LYS A 54 -9.55 2.68 -15.26
C LYS A 54 -9.04 3.77 -16.21
N GLY A 55 -7.74 4.05 -16.21
CA GLY A 55 -7.19 5.20 -16.91
C GLY A 55 -7.46 6.52 -16.19
N SER A 56 -7.51 6.50 -14.86
CA SER A 56 -7.90 7.67 -14.04
C SER A 56 -6.74 8.56 -13.62
N TYR A 57 -5.51 8.25 -14.05
CA TYR A 57 -4.29 9.01 -13.74
C TYR A 57 -3.60 9.43 -15.03
N ASP A 58 -3.98 10.57 -15.55
CA ASP A 58 -3.51 11.11 -16.82
C ASP A 58 -2.75 12.45 -16.69
N ASP A 59 -2.64 12.98 -15.46
CA ASP A 59 -2.00 14.28 -15.24
C ASP A 59 -0.66 14.17 -14.51
N ALA A 60 -0.61 14.09 -13.18
CA ALA A 60 0.65 14.08 -12.44
C ALA A 60 0.55 13.27 -11.13
N PRO A 61 1.32 12.17 -10.99
CA PRO A 61 2.24 11.62 -12.00
C PRO A 61 1.49 10.93 -13.13
N ASP A 62 2.07 10.94 -14.32
CA ASP A 62 1.57 10.15 -15.45
C ASP A 62 2.00 8.69 -15.29
N TYR A 63 1.08 7.86 -14.85
CA TYR A 63 1.30 6.42 -14.62
C TYR A 63 1.45 5.61 -15.92
N TYR A 64 1.18 6.20 -17.08
CA TYR A 64 1.15 5.52 -18.37
C TYR A 64 2.37 5.85 -19.25
N LYS A 65 3.08 6.91 -18.93
CA LYS A 65 4.16 7.47 -19.75
C LYS A 65 5.28 6.46 -20.06
N PHE A 66 5.62 5.62 -19.09
CA PHE A 66 6.76 4.71 -19.19
C PHE A 66 6.35 3.25 -19.41
N VAL A 67 5.06 2.94 -19.39
CA VAL A 67 4.56 1.58 -19.60
C VAL A 67 4.52 1.27 -21.10
N PRO A 68 4.93 0.04 -21.51
CA PRO A 68 4.83 -0.37 -22.90
C PRO A 68 3.42 -0.25 -23.45
N LYS A 69 3.30 0.31 -24.62
CA LYS A 69 1.99 0.48 -25.30
C LYS A 69 1.43 -0.87 -25.76
N GLY A 70 0.11 -0.98 -25.78
CA GLY A 70 -0.61 -2.10 -26.36
C GLY A 70 -1.08 -3.15 -25.36
N PHE A 71 -0.37 -3.38 -24.26
CA PHE A 71 -0.80 -4.27 -23.19
C PHE A 71 -0.13 -3.90 -21.86
N HIS A 72 -0.92 -3.52 -20.89
CA HIS A 72 -0.45 -3.10 -19.58
C HIS A 72 -0.78 -4.19 -18.54
N ILE A 73 0.24 -4.84 -18.01
CA ILE A 73 0.15 -5.77 -16.88
C ILE A 73 0.10 -4.92 -15.61
N ILE A 74 -1.01 -4.98 -14.88
CA ILE A 74 -1.23 -4.21 -13.66
C ILE A 74 -0.82 -5.04 -12.44
N GLY A 75 -0.52 -4.38 -11.33
CA GLY A 75 -0.13 -4.99 -10.06
C GLY A 75 1.08 -4.28 -9.46
N PHE A 76 0.86 -3.61 -8.32
CA PHE A 76 1.89 -2.76 -7.72
C PHE A 76 2.55 -3.37 -6.49
N ASP A 77 2.20 -4.59 -6.11
CA ASP A 77 2.90 -5.39 -5.10
C ASP A 77 2.78 -6.89 -5.38
N GLY A 78 3.62 -7.66 -4.73
CA GLY A 78 3.62 -9.10 -4.87
C GLY A 78 4.62 -9.80 -3.96
N ALA A 79 4.67 -11.12 -4.10
CA ALA A 79 5.65 -11.99 -3.48
C ALA A 79 5.99 -13.15 -4.42
N GLY A 80 7.20 -13.63 -4.35
CA GLY A 80 7.66 -14.69 -5.23
C GLY A 80 9.09 -15.11 -4.92
N THR A 81 9.64 -15.94 -5.79
CA THR A 81 11.01 -16.45 -5.66
C THR A 81 11.91 -15.81 -6.71
N VAL A 82 13.08 -15.35 -6.30
CA VAL A 82 14.11 -14.80 -7.20
C VAL A 82 14.66 -15.91 -8.09
N LEU A 83 14.65 -15.71 -9.41
CA LEU A 83 15.23 -16.63 -10.38
C LEU A 83 16.62 -16.19 -10.84
N GLU A 84 16.78 -14.92 -11.16
CA GLU A 84 18.01 -14.33 -11.66
C GLU A 84 18.21 -12.94 -11.02
N VAL A 85 19.46 -12.52 -10.90
CA VAL A 85 19.84 -11.21 -10.39
C VAL A 85 20.76 -10.49 -11.36
N GLY A 86 20.63 -9.19 -11.47
CA GLY A 86 21.53 -8.35 -12.27
C GLY A 86 22.90 -8.20 -11.60
N PRO A 87 23.93 -7.80 -12.38
CA PRO A 87 25.31 -7.80 -11.92
C PRO A 87 25.62 -6.81 -10.80
N GLU A 88 24.75 -5.84 -10.54
CA GLU A 88 24.92 -4.85 -9.47
C GLU A 88 24.15 -5.21 -8.18
N CYS A 89 23.34 -6.28 -8.21
CA CYS A 89 22.62 -6.76 -7.03
C CYS A 89 23.60 -7.29 -5.97
N THR A 90 23.34 -6.97 -4.71
CA THR A 90 24.24 -7.33 -3.59
C THR A 90 23.54 -7.98 -2.41
N ASN A 91 22.21 -7.92 -2.35
CA ASN A 91 21.45 -8.32 -1.15
C ASN A 91 20.65 -9.61 -1.38
N LEU A 92 20.19 -9.86 -2.59
CA LEU A 92 19.35 -11.00 -2.95
C LEU A 92 20.06 -11.91 -3.93
N LYS A 93 19.71 -13.21 -3.93
CA LYS A 93 20.26 -14.22 -4.80
C LYS A 93 19.16 -15.15 -5.33
N PRO A 94 19.43 -15.90 -6.43
CA PRO A 94 18.51 -16.93 -6.90
C PRO A 94 18.12 -17.91 -5.80
N GLY A 95 16.81 -18.19 -5.70
CA GLY A 95 16.22 -19.05 -4.70
C GLY A 95 15.68 -18.33 -3.46
N ASP A 96 15.97 -17.04 -3.28
CA ASP A 96 15.42 -16.29 -2.16
C ASP A 96 13.92 -16.03 -2.39
N ASP A 97 13.11 -16.27 -1.36
CA ASP A 97 11.71 -15.90 -1.31
C ASP A 97 11.59 -14.45 -0.81
N ILE A 98 10.87 -13.62 -1.58
CA ILE A 98 10.79 -12.20 -1.35
C ILE A 98 9.37 -11.67 -1.40
N PHE A 99 9.14 -10.49 -0.83
CA PHE A 99 8.00 -9.62 -1.13
C PHE A 99 8.51 -8.28 -1.70
N PHE A 100 7.69 -7.64 -2.52
CA PHE A 100 8.13 -6.48 -3.28
C PHE A 100 7.00 -5.50 -3.58
N VAL A 101 7.38 -4.29 -3.98
CA VAL A 101 6.50 -3.34 -4.66
C VAL A 101 7.01 -3.10 -6.08
N SER A 102 6.09 -3.00 -7.03
CA SER A 102 6.43 -2.69 -8.42
C SER A 102 6.49 -1.18 -8.65
N SER A 103 7.32 -0.76 -9.58
CA SER A 103 7.34 0.63 -10.04
C SER A 103 6.17 0.90 -10.99
N THR A 104 5.58 2.09 -10.90
CA THR A 104 4.57 2.58 -11.86
C THR A 104 5.14 2.84 -13.26
N THR A 105 6.45 2.70 -13.43
CA THR A 105 7.14 2.92 -14.72
C THR A 105 7.41 1.63 -15.49
N ARG A 106 6.93 0.47 -14.99
CA ARG A 106 7.17 -0.86 -15.53
C ARG A 106 5.89 -1.69 -15.55
N GLN A 107 5.94 -2.87 -16.18
CA GLN A 107 4.88 -3.88 -16.09
C GLN A 107 4.75 -4.40 -14.64
N GLY A 108 3.53 -4.70 -14.25
CA GLY A 108 3.19 -5.10 -12.88
C GLY A 108 3.27 -6.61 -12.61
N SER A 109 2.76 -7.00 -11.43
CA SER A 109 2.92 -8.33 -10.84
C SER A 109 1.88 -9.37 -11.28
N ALA A 110 0.86 -9.02 -12.08
CA ALA A 110 -0.15 -9.98 -12.55
C ALA A 110 0.36 -10.84 -13.73
N ALA A 111 1.55 -11.42 -13.61
CA ALA A 111 2.22 -12.25 -14.62
C ALA A 111 3.08 -13.34 -13.94
N GLU A 112 3.44 -14.38 -14.71
CA GLU A 112 4.29 -15.47 -14.18
C GLU A 112 5.66 -14.97 -13.74
N TYR A 113 6.21 -13.96 -14.44
CA TYR A 113 7.51 -13.37 -14.14
C TYR A 113 7.43 -11.84 -14.19
N VAL A 114 8.21 -11.20 -13.34
CA VAL A 114 8.33 -9.73 -13.28
C VAL A 114 9.78 -9.32 -13.02
N LEU A 115 10.23 -8.22 -13.65
CA LEU A 115 11.49 -7.57 -13.34
C LEU A 115 11.24 -6.43 -12.35
N VAL A 116 11.97 -6.45 -11.23
CA VAL A 116 11.87 -5.43 -10.17
C VAL A 116 13.28 -5.01 -9.77
N ASP A 117 13.49 -3.76 -9.43
CA ASP A 117 14.73 -3.28 -8.83
C ASP A 117 14.90 -3.91 -7.43
N GLU A 118 16.04 -4.52 -7.14
CA GLU A 118 16.34 -5.20 -5.86
C GLU A 118 15.98 -4.33 -4.65
N ARG A 119 16.17 -3.01 -4.74
CA ARG A 119 15.91 -2.06 -3.66
C ARG A 119 14.42 -1.92 -3.31
N LEU A 120 13.51 -2.33 -4.21
CA LEU A 120 12.06 -2.37 -3.98
C LEU A 120 11.58 -3.68 -3.34
N CYS A 121 12.50 -4.52 -2.90
CA CYS A 121 12.27 -5.87 -2.39
C CYS A 121 12.88 -6.05 -0.99
N ALA A 122 12.37 -7.05 -0.27
CA ALA A 122 13.05 -7.63 0.89
C ALA A 122 12.75 -9.13 0.98
N GLU A 123 13.56 -9.87 1.72
CA GLU A 123 13.26 -11.25 2.06
C GLU A 123 11.86 -11.37 2.65
N LYS A 124 11.12 -12.35 2.20
CA LYS A 124 9.78 -12.65 2.71
C LYS A 124 9.89 -13.03 4.20
N PRO A 125 9.08 -12.41 5.08
CA PRO A 125 9.01 -12.85 6.47
C PRO A 125 8.76 -14.35 6.57
N LYS A 126 9.54 -15.05 7.40
CA LYS A 126 9.47 -16.50 7.55
C LYS A 126 8.13 -16.97 8.10
N SER A 127 7.48 -16.13 8.88
CA SER A 127 6.18 -16.39 9.50
C SER A 127 4.99 -16.32 8.52
N LEU A 128 5.18 -15.79 7.31
CA LEU A 128 4.11 -15.57 6.34
C LEU A 128 4.21 -16.51 5.14
N ASP A 129 3.06 -16.89 4.59
CA ASP A 129 2.98 -17.45 3.25
C ASP A 129 3.10 -16.32 2.17
N PHE A 130 3.17 -16.72 0.88
CA PHE A 130 3.33 -15.75 -0.21
C PHE A 130 2.14 -14.79 -0.35
N VAL A 131 0.91 -15.27 -0.10
CA VAL A 131 -0.31 -14.44 -0.23
C VAL A 131 -0.39 -13.40 0.87
N GLU A 132 -0.03 -13.79 2.09
CA GLU A 132 0.08 -12.87 3.23
C GLU A 132 1.17 -11.82 2.98
N ALA A 133 2.36 -12.25 2.57
CA ALA A 133 3.48 -11.36 2.30
C ALA A 133 3.15 -10.37 1.16
N ALA A 134 2.55 -10.83 0.06
CA ALA A 134 2.11 -9.98 -1.04
C ALA A 134 1.10 -8.91 -0.59
N SER A 135 0.28 -9.20 0.43
CA SER A 135 -0.72 -8.26 0.94
C SER A 135 -0.14 -7.09 1.75
N MET A 136 1.13 -7.17 2.15
CA MET A 136 1.75 -6.21 3.07
C MET A 136 2.61 -5.16 2.37
N GLY A 137 3.29 -5.50 1.29
CA GLY A 137 4.31 -4.64 0.68
C GLY A 137 3.90 -3.19 0.50
N LEU A 138 2.92 -2.93 -0.35
CA LEU A 138 2.49 -1.56 -0.66
C LEU A 138 1.86 -0.86 0.55
N THR A 139 0.98 -1.53 1.28
CA THR A 139 0.20 -0.89 2.36
C THR A 139 1.05 -0.57 3.58
N PHE A 140 1.90 -1.49 4.00
CA PHE A 140 2.79 -1.26 5.14
C PHE A 140 3.96 -0.35 4.77
N GLY A 141 4.49 -0.46 3.54
CA GLY A 141 5.52 0.46 3.02
C GLY A 141 5.01 1.91 3.01
N THR A 142 3.80 2.13 2.46
CA THR A 142 3.16 3.46 2.45
C THR A 142 2.95 3.98 3.88
N ALA A 143 2.38 3.18 4.77
CA ALA A 143 2.14 3.61 6.14
C ALA A 143 3.44 3.91 6.89
N TYR A 144 4.48 3.08 6.73
CA TYR A 144 5.77 3.28 7.39
C TYR A 144 6.44 4.56 6.90
N GLN A 145 6.54 4.76 5.57
CA GLN A 145 7.10 5.97 4.99
C GLN A 145 6.36 7.23 5.48
N SER A 146 5.02 7.20 5.46
CA SER A 146 4.20 8.33 5.89
C SER A 146 4.41 8.67 7.37
N LEU A 147 4.42 7.67 8.26
CA LEU A 147 4.51 7.91 9.69
C LEU A 147 5.95 8.25 10.14
N VAL A 148 6.95 7.54 9.58
CA VAL A 148 8.35 7.65 10.03
C VAL A 148 9.09 8.75 9.27
N ASP A 149 8.95 8.82 7.94
CA ASP A 149 9.76 9.72 7.13
C ASP A 149 9.05 11.06 6.87
N ARG A 150 7.70 11.09 6.72
CA ARG A 150 6.96 12.34 6.44
C ARG A 150 6.47 13.03 7.69
N LEU A 151 5.82 12.31 8.57
CA LEU A 151 5.38 12.85 9.86
C LEU A 151 6.51 12.93 10.89
N GLU A 152 7.60 12.18 10.68
CA GLU A 152 8.79 12.13 11.55
C GLU A 152 8.46 11.77 13.00
N ILE A 153 7.48 10.89 13.19
CA ILE A 153 7.03 10.46 14.52
C ILE A 153 8.17 9.71 15.21
N LYS A 154 8.48 10.14 16.41
CA LYS A 154 9.49 9.45 17.25
C LYS A 154 8.83 8.40 18.13
N GLN A 155 9.57 7.33 18.39
CA GLN A 155 9.09 6.28 19.28
C GLN A 155 8.84 6.83 20.70
N ASN A 156 7.76 6.37 21.34
CA ASN A 156 7.37 6.72 22.71
C ASN A 156 6.98 8.21 22.93
N GLU A 157 6.69 8.99 21.89
CA GLU A 157 6.20 10.34 22.07
C GLU A 157 4.87 10.36 22.84
N LYS A 158 4.71 11.32 23.73
CA LYS A 158 3.49 11.49 24.54
C LYS A 158 2.44 12.32 23.82
N VAL A 159 2.01 11.86 22.66
CA VAL A 159 1.06 12.52 21.76
C VAL A 159 0.09 11.51 21.15
N GLY A 160 -0.98 12.01 20.54
CA GLY A 160 -1.94 11.21 19.79
C GLY A 160 -1.77 11.37 18.27
N ILE A 161 -2.16 10.30 17.54
CA ILE A 161 -2.34 10.31 16.11
C ILE A 161 -3.81 10.04 15.75
N LEU A 162 -4.34 10.79 14.77
CA LEU A 162 -5.63 10.53 14.13
C LEU A 162 -5.41 9.92 12.75
N ILE A 163 -5.96 8.72 12.51
CA ILE A 163 -5.87 8.00 11.25
C ILE A 163 -7.25 7.98 10.59
N ILE A 164 -7.41 8.70 9.49
CA ILE A 164 -8.65 8.76 8.71
C ILE A 164 -8.76 7.50 7.85
N ASN A 165 -9.91 6.80 7.95
CA ASN A 165 -10.20 5.54 7.26
C ASN A 165 -9.30 4.37 7.71
N GLY A 166 -9.30 4.08 9.01
CA GLY A 166 -8.48 3.04 9.64
C GLY A 166 -8.80 1.60 9.21
N GLY A 167 -10.01 1.30 8.73
CA GLY A 167 -10.44 -0.05 8.37
C GLY A 167 -9.92 -0.58 7.03
N GLY A 168 -9.28 0.26 6.21
CA GLY A 168 -8.66 -0.16 4.94
C GLY A 168 -7.23 -0.70 5.12
N GLY A 169 -6.61 -1.15 4.02
CA GLY A 169 -5.27 -1.75 4.04
C GLY A 169 -4.21 -0.83 4.66
N VAL A 170 -4.05 0.38 4.13
CA VAL A 170 -3.06 1.36 4.64
C VAL A 170 -3.42 1.84 6.04
N GLY A 171 -4.72 2.10 6.31
CA GLY A 171 -5.16 2.55 7.63
C GLY A 171 -4.87 1.52 8.73
N SER A 172 -5.12 0.24 8.47
CA SER A 172 -4.83 -0.85 9.40
C SER A 172 -3.33 -1.05 9.63
N ALA A 173 -2.51 -0.87 8.60
CA ALA A 173 -1.05 -0.87 8.73
C ALA A 173 -0.57 0.30 9.60
N ALA A 174 -1.10 1.50 9.35
CA ALA A 174 -0.75 2.70 10.11
C ALA A 174 -1.12 2.57 11.60
N ILE A 175 -2.28 1.99 11.92
CA ILE A 175 -2.68 1.72 13.30
C ILE A 175 -1.65 0.83 13.99
N GLN A 176 -1.25 -0.27 13.36
CA GLN A 176 -0.28 -1.21 13.92
C GLN A 176 1.09 -0.55 14.10
N ILE A 177 1.59 0.16 13.09
CA ILE A 177 2.89 0.86 13.17
C ILE A 177 2.85 1.91 14.28
N ALA A 178 1.84 2.76 14.32
CA ALA A 178 1.70 3.79 15.35
C ALA A 178 1.66 3.19 16.77
N ARG A 179 0.91 2.09 16.96
CA ARG A 179 0.71 1.49 18.28
C ARG A 179 1.83 0.56 18.72
N LYS A 180 2.31 -0.32 17.84
CA LYS A 180 3.20 -1.42 18.20
C LYS A 180 4.68 -1.13 17.89
N VAL A 181 4.96 -0.31 16.87
CA VAL A 181 6.32 0.08 16.50
C VAL A 181 6.69 1.43 17.13
N LEU A 182 5.89 2.47 16.88
CA LEU A 182 6.15 3.82 17.42
C LEU A 182 5.69 4.00 18.87
N GLN A 183 4.87 3.08 19.38
CA GLN A 183 4.42 3.03 20.78
C GLN A 183 3.71 4.31 21.24
N LEU A 184 2.92 4.92 20.35
CA LEU A 184 2.11 6.08 20.72
C LEU A 184 1.03 5.69 21.74
N PRO A 185 0.81 6.49 22.79
CA PRO A 185 -0.20 6.20 23.82
C PRO A 185 -1.62 6.27 23.28
N VAL A 186 -1.88 7.15 22.30
CA VAL A 186 -3.21 7.39 21.72
C VAL A 186 -3.15 7.23 20.20
N VAL A 187 -3.91 6.25 19.69
CA VAL A 187 -4.11 5.99 18.27
C VAL A 187 -5.61 6.00 18.00
N ILE A 188 -6.10 7.07 17.37
CA ILE A 188 -7.50 7.26 17.03
C ILE A 188 -7.68 6.84 15.57
N ALA A 189 -8.59 5.92 15.30
CA ALA A 189 -8.94 5.54 13.94
C ALA A 189 -10.36 5.97 13.59
N THR A 190 -10.62 6.37 12.34
CA THR A 190 -11.99 6.59 11.91
C THR A 190 -12.50 5.39 11.12
N ALA A 191 -13.71 4.97 11.44
CA ALA A 191 -14.46 3.92 10.74
C ALA A 191 -15.95 4.17 10.93
N SER A 192 -16.82 3.64 10.05
CA SER A 192 -18.28 3.92 10.17
C SER A 192 -19.15 2.67 10.18
N ARG A 193 -18.63 1.50 9.88
CA ARG A 193 -19.34 0.23 9.93
C ARG A 193 -18.84 -0.62 11.09
N PRO A 194 -19.70 -1.43 11.74
CA PRO A 194 -19.30 -2.27 12.87
C PRO A 194 -18.05 -3.11 12.59
N GLU A 195 -17.98 -3.75 11.41
CA GLU A 195 -16.88 -4.63 11.01
C GLU A 195 -15.55 -3.84 10.87
N THR A 196 -15.60 -2.65 10.30
CA THR A 196 -14.42 -1.79 10.17
C THR A 196 -13.98 -1.20 11.50
N MET A 197 -14.92 -0.86 12.38
CA MET A 197 -14.62 -0.39 13.74
C MET A 197 -13.95 -1.48 14.56
N GLU A 198 -14.46 -2.70 14.49
CA GLU A 198 -13.87 -3.86 15.18
C GLU A 198 -12.47 -4.19 14.63
N SER A 199 -12.32 -4.17 13.31
CA SER A 199 -11.00 -4.33 12.68
C SER A 199 -9.99 -3.29 13.18
N CYS A 200 -10.36 -2.01 13.29
CA CYS A 200 -9.49 -0.97 13.82
C CYS A 200 -9.04 -1.29 15.26
N ARG A 201 -9.95 -1.74 16.13
CA ARG A 201 -9.62 -2.13 17.52
C ARG A 201 -8.67 -3.32 17.54
N LYS A 202 -8.95 -4.35 16.74
CA LYS A 202 -8.10 -5.54 16.61
C LYS A 202 -6.69 -5.20 16.15
N MET A 203 -6.55 -4.22 15.27
CA MET A 203 -5.24 -3.75 14.80
C MET A 203 -4.50 -2.90 15.84
N GLY A 204 -5.16 -2.44 16.91
CA GLY A 204 -4.53 -1.75 18.03
C GLY A 204 -4.93 -0.28 18.18
N ALA A 205 -5.97 0.20 17.49
CA ALA A 205 -6.52 1.53 17.74
C ALA A 205 -7.01 1.63 19.19
N THR A 206 -6.57 2.66 19.91
CA THR A 206 -7.01 2.92 21.28
C THR A 206 -8.42 3.50 21.32
N HIS A 207 -8.78 4.24 20.27
CA HIS A 207 -10.09 4.84 20.10
C HIS A 207 -10.55 4.70 18.66
N VAL A 208 -11.85 4.50 18.47
CA VAL A 208 -12.46 4.45 17.13
C VAL A 208 -13.64 5.39 17.10
N VAL A 209 -13.65 6.33 16.16
CA VAL A 209 -14.70 7.34 15.97
C VAL A 209 -15.36 7.16 14.60
N ASN A 210 -16.61 7.62 14.49
CA ASN A 210 -17.37 7.48 13.27
C ASN A 210 -17.20 8.72 12.36
N HIS A 211 -16.57 8.54 11.21
CA HIS A 211 -16.34 9.63 10.26
C HIS A 211 -17.60 10.14 9.53
N ARG A 212 -18.78 9.54 9.77
CA ARG A 212 -20.06 10.04 9.26
C ARG A 212 -20.74 11.03 10.22
N VAL A 213 -20.17 11.22 11.39
CA VAL A 213 -20.63 12.13 12.44
C VAL A 213 -19.53 13.17 12.67
N ASP A 214 -19.85 14.31 13.23
CA ASP A 214 -18.87 15.36 13.49
C ASP A 214 -17.65 14.83 14.26
N LEU A 215 -16.48 14.91 13.63
CA LEU A 215 -15.24 14.37 14.20
C LEU A 215 -14.72 15.19 15.36
N GLN A 216 -14.87 16.52 15.30
CA GLN A 216 -14.36 17.41 16.33
C GLN A 216 -15.02 17.08 17.67
N SER A 217 -16.35 17.10 17.73
CA SER A 217 -17.10 16.79 18.96
C SER A 217 -16.79 15.39 19.51
N GLN A 218 -16.65 14.39 18.64
CA GLN A 218 -16.30 13.04 19.08
C GLN A 218 -14.91 13.00 19.72
N ILE A 219 -13.90 13.65 19.11
CA ILE A 219 -12.52 13.61 19.62
C ILE A 219 -12.39 14.42 20.91
N GLU A 220 -13.07 15.56 21.02
CA GLU A 220 -13.13 16.34 22.26
C GLU A 220 -13.73 15.52 23.42
N ALA A 221 -14.80 14.78 23.16
CA ALA A 221 -15.46 13.92 24.15
C ALA A 221 -14.59 12.76 24.66
N LEU A 222 -13.51 12.38 23.93
CA LEU A 222 -12.60 11.30 24.35
C LEU A 222 -11.74 11.68 25.56
N ASN A 223 -11.53 12.96 25.87
CA ASN A 223 -10.69 13.43 26.98
C ASN A 223 -9.30 12.75 27.02
N LEU A 224 -8.58 12.80 25.91
CA LEU A 224 -7.42 11.94 25.61
C LEU A 224 -6.23 12.07 26.57
N GLY A 225 -6.09 13.15 27.33
CA GLY A 225 -4.95 13.41 28.21
C GLY A 225 -3.63 13.74 27.50
N VAL A 226 -3.58 13.63 26.18
CA VAL A 226 -2.44 14.02 25.32
C VAL A 226 -2.94 14.75 24.08
N PRO A 227 -2.14 15.68 23.50
CA PRO A 227 -2.55 16.43 22.31
C PRO A 227 -2.52 15.54 21.07
N VAL A 228 -3.46 15.74 20.13
CA VAL A 228 -3.40 15.18 18.78
C VAL A 228 -2.40 16.02 17.97
N ARG A 229 -1.21 15.46 17.74
CA ARG A 229 -0.08 16.12 17.04
C ARG A 229 0.13 15.59 15.63
N TYR A 230 -0.40 14.42 15.34
CA TYR A 230 -0.23 13.77 14.05
C TYR A 230 -1.58 13.40 13.45
N VAL A 231 -1.70 13.60 12.14
CA VAL A 231 -2.86 13.12 11.36
C VAL A 231 -2.36 12.41 10.11
N TYR A 232 -2.91 11.25 9.88
CA TYR A 232 -2.69 10.49 8.66
C TYR A 232 -3.99 10.30 7.88
N VAL A 233 -4.08 10.90 6.69
CA VAL A 233 -5.29 10.88 5.86
C VAL A 233 -5.10 9.89 4.72
N VAL A 234 -5.84 8.79 4.74
CA VAL A 234 -5.74 7.74 3.73
C VAL A 234 -6.95 7.68 2.78
N ALA A 235 -7.89 8.62 2.92
CA ALA A 235 -9.04 8.76 2.04
C ALA A 235 -9.66 10.15 2.14
N ARG A 236 -10.17 10.68 1.02
CA ARG A 236 -11.03 11.87 0.95
C ARG A 236 -10.46 13.09 1.68
N THR A 237 -9.24 13.47 1.36
CA THR A 237 -8.50 14.56 2.01
C THR A 237 -9.30 15.85 2.12
N GLU A 238 -10.00 16.23 1.05
CA GLU A 238 -10.81 17.45 0.95
C GLU A 238 -11.93 17.52 1.98
N GLN A 239 -12.47 16.37 2.42
CA GLN A 239 -13.57 16.33 3.39
C GLN A 239 -13.14 16.64 4.82
N TYR A 240 -11.86 16.36 5.14
CA TYR A 240 -11.40 16.42 6.54
C TYR A 240 -10.48 17.60 6.82
N ILE A 241 -9.79 18.13 5.81
CA ILE A 241 -8.71 19.09 5.99
C ILE A 241 -9.08 20.29 6.86
N HIS A 242 -10.29 20.86 6.67
CA HIS A 242 -10.75 22.00 7.46
C HIS A 242 -11.01 21.63 8.94
N ALA A 243 -11.61 20.46 9.19
CA ALA A 243 -11.86 19.98 10.55
C ALA A 243 -10.55 19.70 11.30
N LEU A 244 -9.51 19.23 10.59
CA LEU A 244 -8.20 18.92 11.19
C LEU A 244 -7.56 20.16 11.84
N GLY A 245 -7.72 21.34 11.25
CA GLY A 245 -7.26 22.59 11.86
C GLY A 245 -7.81 22.81 13.26
N LYS A 246 -9.09 22.48 13.50
CA LYS A 246 -9.74 22.62 14.80
C LYS A 246 -9.33 21.52 15.79
N ILE A 247 -9.28 20.27 15.32
CA ILE A 247 -8.99 19.07 16.13
C ILE A 247 -7.55 19.06 16.65
N CYS A 248 -6.59 19.46 15.82
CA CYS A 248 -5.18 19.29 16.12
C CYS A 248 -4.63 20.35 17.07
N ALA A 249 -3.67 19.96 17.87
CA ALA A 249 -2.87 20.89 18.68
C ALA A 249 -1.97 21.78 17.80
N PRO A 250 -1.46 22.92 18.33
CA PRO A 250 -0.43 23.70 17.63
C PRO A 250 0.79 22.86 17.23
N PHE A 251 1.39 23.20 16.10
CA PHE A 251 2.53 22.51 15.48
C PHE A 251 2.24 21.06 15.05
N ALA A 252 0.98 20.70 14.85
CA ALA A 252 0.62 19.39 14.35
C ALA A 252 1.09 19.18 12.90
N LYS A 253 1.37 17.93 12.56
CA LYS A 253 1.75 17.51 11.21
C LYS A 253 0.63 16.64 10.61
N VAL A 254 0.23 16.97 9.40
CA VAL A 254 -0.76 16.23 8.60
C VAL A 254 -0.08 15.66 7.38
N CYS A 255 -0.25 14.36 7.15
CA CYS A 255 0.20 13.69 5.93
C CYS A 255 -0.98 13.06 5.21
N SER A 256 -1.07 13.21 3.90
CA SER A 256 -2.08 12.56 3.09
C SER A 256 -1.46 11.83 1.90
N ILE A 257 -2.07 10.66 1.57
CA ILE A 257 -1.74 9.84 0.39
C ILE A 257 -2.79 9.92 -0.72
N VAL A 258 -3.79 10.78 -0.56
CA VAL A 258 -4.88 10.94 -1.54
C VAL A 258 -4.91 12.39 -2.00
N GLN A 259 -4.44 12.60 -3.23
CA GLN A 259 -4.43 13.91 -3.85
C GLN A 259 -5.86 14.50 -3.92
N ALA A 260 -5.98 15.77 -3.58
CA ALA A 260 -7.26 16.48 -3.57
C ALA A 260 -7.03 17.99 -3.76
N LYS A 261 -8.07 18.69 -4.22
CA LYS A 261 -8.10 20.16 -4.26
C LYS A 261 -8.73 20.66 -2.97
N PHE A 262 -8.03 21.54 -2.26
CA PHE A 262 -8.54 22.21 -1.06
C PHE A 262 -7.79 23.52 -0.83
N ASP A 263 -8.36 24.39 -0.01
CA ASP A 263 -7.77 25.64 0.40
C ASP A 263 -7.53 25.64 1.92
N LEU A 264 -6.38 26.12 2.34
CA LEU A 264 -6.04 26.31 3.76
C LEU A 264 -6.24 27.73 4.25
N TYR A 265 -6.57 28.67 3.35
CA TYR A 265 -6.82 30.05 3.73
C TYR A 265 -8.04 30.15 4.67
N GLY A 266 -7.90 30.91 5.75
CA GLY A 266 -8.96 31.07 6.73
C GLY A 266 -9.19 29.88 7.67
N THR A 267 -8.31 28.86 7.62
CA THR A 267 -8.33 27.74 8.58
C THR A 267 -7.33 27.97 9.72
N ASP A 268 -7.42 27.15 10.78
CA ASP A 268 -6.50 27.22 11.93
C ASP A 268 -5.07 26.73 11.62
N PHE A 269 -4.80 26.29 10.40
CA PHE A 269 -3.46 25.80 10.03
C PHE A 269 -2.38 26.87 10.23
N MET A 270 -2.66 28.12 9.79
CA MET A 270 -1.71 29.22 9.96
C MET A 270 -1.51 29.59 11.42
N SER A 271 -2.61 29.79 12.18
CA SER A 271 -2.55 30.21 13.58
C SER A 271 -1.87 29.19 14.49
N LYS A 272 -1.98 27.90 14.15
CA LYS A 272 -1.36 26.79 14.88
C LYS A 272 -0.01 26.37 14.31
N SER A 273 0.53 27.04 13.29
CA SER A 273 1.78 26.67 12.60
C SER A 273 1.83 25.19 12.21
N MET A 274 0.73 24.69 11.63
CA MET A 274 0.62 23.30 11.24
C MET A 274 1.36 23.03 9.91
N THR A 275 1.87 21.81 9.75
CA THR A 275 2.50 21.33 8.52
C THR A 275 1.56 20.40 7.79
N PHE A 276 1.45 20.54 6.46
CA PHE A 276 0.81 19.58 5.58
C PHE A 276 1.83 19.01 4.60
N SER A 277 1.80 17.70 4.41
CA SER A 277 2.66 16.98 3.45
C SER A 277 1.85 15.98 2.63
N TRP A 278 2.22 15.85 1.36
CA TRP A 278 1.83 14.71 0.55
C TRP A 278 2.83 13.57 0.73
N ASP A 279 2.34 12.34 0.67
CA ASP A 279 3.18 11.17 0.54
C ASP A 279 2.69 10.25 -0.58
N TRP A 280 3.62 9.73 -1.35
CA TRP A 280 3.40 8.74 -2.37
C TRP A 280 4.56 7.75 -2.38
N LEU A 281 4.30 6.52 -1.98
CA LEU A 281 5.33 5.47 -1.92
C LEU A 281 6.08 5.35 -3.24
N GLY A 282 5.41 5.46 -4.39
CA GLY A 282 6.01 5.36 -5.72
C GLY A 282 6.98 6.47 -6.11
N SER A 283 7.10 7.55 -5.32
CA SER A 283 7.85 8.74 -5.69
C SER A 283 9.32 8.46 -6.01
N SER A 284 10.02 7.72 -5.14
CA SER A 284 11.44 7.43 -5.34
C SER A 284 11.69 6.58 -6.58
N ALA A 285 10.86 5.59 -6.84
CA ALA A 285 10.98 4.73 -8.03
C ALA A 285 10.65 5.51 -9.32
N TYR A 286 9.62 6.35 -9.29
CA TYR A 286 9.21 7.18 -10.43
C TYR A 286 10.28 8.21 -10.80
N HIS A 287 10.85 8.90 -9.81
CA HIS A 287 11.88 9.91 -10.01
C HIS A 287 13.31 9.36 -10.01
N ARG A 288 13.48 8.04 -9.80
CA ARG A 288 14.78 7.34 -9.74
C ARG A 288 15.74 7.98 -8.74
N THR A 289 15.25 8.29 -7.55
CA THR A 289 16.02 8.91 -6.47
C THR A 289 15.70 8.30 -5.12
N ASN A 290 16.67 8.22 -4.22
CA ASN A 290 16.51 7.73 -2.85
C ASN A 290 15.88 6.32 -2.78
N LEU A 291 16.26 5.41 -3.71
CA LEU A 291 15.72 4.05 -3.77
C LEU A 291 16.15 3.21 -2.58
N GLU A 292 17.30 3.50 -1.99
CA GLU A 292 17.82 2.82 -0.79
C GLU A 292 16.88 2.95 0.41
N ASN A 293 16.02 3.97 0.41
CA ASN A 293 15.02 4.14 1.46
C ASN A 293 13.98 3.01 1.49
N TYR A 294 13.60 2.48 0.32
CA TYR A 294 12.70 1.32 0.28
C TYR A 294 13.32 0.10 0.95
N GLN A 295 14.59 -0.18 0.64
CA GLN A 295 15.30 -1.32 1.23
C GLN A 295 15.30 -1.24 2.76
N ARG A 296 15.57 -0.03 3.31
CA ARG A 296 15.48 0.23 4.77
C ARG A 296 14.07 -0.03 5.29
N ILE A 297 13.05 0.49 4.60
CA ILE A 297 11.64 0.33 4.99
C ILE A 297 11.26 -1.16 5.00
N PHE A 298 11.50 -1.87 3.90
CA PHE A 298 11.06 -3.27 3.78
C PHE A 298 11.84 -4.22 4.67
N ALA A 299 13.14 -4.01 4.89
CA ALA A 299 13.90 -4.75 5.89
C ALA A 299 13.36 -4.53 7.31
N SER A 300 13.02 -3.29 7.67
CA SER A 300 12.40 -3.00 8.97
C SER A 300 11.04 -3.67 9.11
N LEU A 301 10.22 -3.66 8.06
CA LEU A 301 8.91 -4.30 8.06
C LEU A 301 9.02 -5.83 8.22
N ALA A 302 9.92 -6.47 7.46
CA ALA A 302 10.16 -7.91 7.58
C ALA A 302 10.54 -8.30 9.01
N HIS A 303 11.44 -7.53 9.63
CA HIS A 303 11.83 -7.72 11.02
C HIS A 303 10.65 -7.61 11.99
N TYR A 304 9.85 -6.54 11.91
CA TYR A 304 8.68 -6.35 12.79
C TYR A 304 7.59 -7.40 12.59
N ILE A 305 7.47 -7.94 11.38
CA ILE A 305 6.53 -9.03 11.08
C ILE A 305 7.01 -10.33 11.73
N ASP A 306 8.27 -10.69 11.58
CA ASP A 306 8.84 -11.91 12.17
C ASP A 306 8.87 -11.84 13.71
N GLU A 307 8.96 -10.65 14.29
CA GLU A 307 8.75 -10.44 15.73
C GLU A 307 7.26 -10.51 16.17
N GLY A 308 6.32 -10.66 15.24
CA GLY A 308 4.88 -10.67 15.52
C GLY A 308 4.29 -9.32 15.92
N LYS A 309 5.04 -8.23 15.78
CA LYS A 309 4.55 -6.87 16.04
C LYS A 309 3.56 -6.42 14.98
N LEU A 310 3.83 -6.75 13.71
CA LEU A 310 2.97 -6.45 12.58
C LEU A 310 2.39 -7.74 12.02
N VAL A 311 1.10 -7.72 11.70
CA VAL A 311 0.39 -8.88 11.17
C VAL A 311 -0.44 -8.48 9.93
N PRO A 312 -0.62 -9.39 8.96
CA PRO A 312 -1.48 -9.13 7.82
C PRO A 312 -2.92 -8.81 8.26
N ASN A 313 -3.55 -7.83 7.63
CA ASN A 313 -5.00 -7.64 7.70
C ASN A 313 -5.63 -8.14 6.40
N LEU A 314 -5.36 -9.40 6.06
CA LEU A 314 -5.84 -10.06 4.85
C LEU A 314 -7.23 -10.63 5.10
N ASN A 315 -8.21 -10.14 4.34
CA ASN A 315 -9.62 -10.54 4.48
C ASN A 315 -10.04 -11.60 3.44
N LYS A 316 -9.54 -11.46 2.22
CA LYS A 316 -9.94 -12.33 1.12
C LYS A 316 -8.70 -12.85 0.39
N ARG A 317 -8.68 -14.17 0.17
CA ARG A 317 -7.70 -14.87 -0.67
C ARG A 317 -8.41 -15.38 -1.91
N LEU A 318 -7.83 -15.18 -3.08
CA LEU A 318 -8.38 -15.57 -4.37
C LEU A 318 -7.31 -16.28 -5.19
N LYS A 319 -7.73 -17.06 -6.17
CA LYS A 319 -6.79 -17.64 -7.14
C LYS A 319 -6.24 -16.54 -8.06
N LEU A 320 -4.93 -16.58 -8.30
CA LEU A 320 -4.27 -15.64 -9.22
C LEU A 320 -4.52 -16.08 -10.67
N ASN A 321 -5.70 -15.77 -11.16
CA ASN A 321 -6.13 -15.95 -12.54
C ASN A 321 -7.06 -14.79 -12.95
N LEU A 322 -7.52 -14.80 -14.20
CA LEU A 322 -8.34 -13.72 -14.76
C LEU A 322 -9.63 -13.48 -13.95
N ALA A 323 -10.32 -14.55 -13.55
CA ALA A 323 -11.57 -14.44 -12.77
C ALA A 323 -11.31 -13.86 -11.37
N GLY A 324 -10.30 -14.37 -10.68
CA GLY A 324 -9.93 -13.89 -9.36
C GLY A 324 -9.45 -12.43 -9.38
N LEU A 325 -8.68 -12.03 -10.40
CA LEU A 325 -8.23 -10.64 -10.52
C LEU A 325 -9.40 -9.68 -10.78
N LYS A 326 -10.35 -10.06 -11.63
CA LYS A 326 -11.59 -9.28 -11.85
C LYS A 326 -12.40 -9.14 -10.56
N GLU A 327 -12.60 -10.23 -9.82
CA GLU A 327 -13.29 -10.23 -8.52
C GLU A 327 -12.58 -9.32 -7.52
N ALA A 328 -11.25 -9.41 -7.40
CA ALA A 328 -10.47 -8.58 -6.49
C ALA A 328 -10.63 -7.09 -6.80
N HIS A 329 -10.56 -6.70 -8.08
CA HIS A 329 -10.78 -5.30 -8.48
C HIS A 329 -12.20 -4.82 -8.16
N GLN A 330 -13.23 -5.62 -8.40
CA GLN A 330 -14.62 -5.29 -8.05
C GLN A 330 -14.80 -5.11 -6.54
N LEU A 331 -14.20 -5.98 -5.72
CA LEU A 331 -14.22 -5.87 -4.27
C LEU A 331 -13.59 -4.56 -3.78
N ILE A 332 -12.43 -4.19 -4.32
CA ILE A 332 -11.78 -2.92 -3.94
C ILE A 332 -12.61 -1.71 -4.39
N GLU A 333 -13.20 -1.75 -5.59
CA GLU A 333 -14.05 -0.67 -6.13
C GLU A 333 -15.36 -0.50 -5.37
N SER A 334 -15.88 -1.55 -4.74
CA SER A 334 -17.10 -1.46 -3.92
C SER A 334 -16.91 -0.58 -2.67
N ALA A 335 -15.66 -0.29 -2.28
CA ALA A 335 -15.29 0.41 -1.05
C ALA A 335 -15.88 -0.22 0.24
N THR A 336 -16.28 -1.50 0.18
CA THR A 336 -16.83 -2.24 1.31
C THR A 336 -15.82 -3.18 1.95
N THR A 337 -14.66 -3.39 1.33
CA THR A 337 -13.62 -4.30 1.81
C THR A 337 -13.05 -3.84 3.16
N VAL A 338 -12.84 -4.77 4.06
CA VAL A 338 -12.07 -4.58 5.30
C VAL A 338 -10.67 -5.13 5.05
N GLY A 339 -9.62 -4.36 5.35
CA GLY A 339 -8.26 -4.83 5.13
C GLY A 339 -7.89 -5.04 3.66
N LYS A 340 -7.30 -6.19 3.33
CA LYS A 340 -6.69 -6.50 2.03
C LYS A 340 -7.35 -7.67 1.30
N VAL A 341 -7.23 -7.65 -0.03
CA VAL A 341 -7.53 -8.76 -0.94
C VAL A 341 -6.24 -9.13 -1.65
N ALA A 342 -5.86 -10.40 -1.62
CA ALA A 342 -4.67 -10.91 -2.28
C ALA A 342 -4.96 -12.21 -3.04
N LEU A 343 -4.10 -12.50 -4.02
CA LEU A 343 -4.26 -13.62 -4.92
C LEU A 343 -2.99 -14.47 -4.92
N GLY A 344 -3.15 -15.79 -4.92
CA GLY A 344 -2.05 -16.75 -4.99
C GLY A 344 -2.22 -17.78 -6.09
N ILE A 345 -1.12 -18.30 -6.61
CA ILE A 345 -1.16 -19.33 -7.65
C ILE A 345 -1.71 -20.66 -7.11
N ASP A 346 -1.51 -20.94 -5.83
CA ASP A 346 -1.92 -22.18 -5.15
C ASP A 346 -3.29 -22.05 -4.44
N GLU A 347 -3.93 -20.86 -4.49
CA GLU A 347 -5.24 -20.67 -3.89
C GLU A 347 -6.32 -21.48 -4.64
N PRO A 348 -7.37 -21.96 -3.93
CA PRO A 348 -8.44 -22.71 -4.56
C PRO A 348 -9.22 -21.86 -5.56
N GLY A 349 -9.67 -22.48 -6.65
CA GLY A 349 -10.45 -21.84 -7.72
C GLY A 349 -10.32 -22.59 -9.03
N GLU A 350 -11.26 -22.37 -9.94
CA GLU A 350 -11.24 -22.98 -11.28
C GLU A 350 -10.18 -22.31 -12.16
N GLY A 351 -9.68 -23.05 -13.17
CA GLY A 351 -8.69 -22.59 -14.12
C GLY A 351 -7.25 -22.65 -13.62
N ALA A 352 -6.29 -22.50 -14.54
CA ALA A 352 -4.88 -22.43 -14.22
C ALA A 352 -4.48 -21.01 -13.74
N PRO A 353 -3.33 -20.87 -13.03
CA PRO A 353 -2.81 -19.54 -12.72
C PRO A 353 -2.59 -18.73 -14.00
N PHE A 354 -2.86 -17.43 -13.92
CA PHE A 354 -2.71 -16.43 -14.99
C PHE A 354 -3.56 -16.66 -16.27
N THR A 355 -4.54 -17.60 -16.24
CA THR A 355 -5.43 -17.84 -17.38
C THR A 355 -6.82 -17.27 -17.17
#